data_ef5e54e81ac2d757a4d316cec104ac13
#
_entry.id   ef5e54e81ac2d757a4d316cec104ac13
#
_cell.length_a   1.000
_cell.length_b   1.000
_cell.length_c   1.000
_cell.angle_alpha   90.00
_cell.angle_beta   90.00
_cell.angle_gamma   90.00
#
_symmetry.space_group_name_H-M   'P 1'
#
loop_
_entity.id
_entity.type
_entity.pdbx_description
1 polymer ?
#
loop_
_entity_poly.entity_id
_entity_poly.type
_entity_poly.pdbx_seq_one_letter_code
_entity_poly.pdbx_strand_id
1 'polypeptide(L)'
;MQSEWIAVIAIIICLFILGLEYLWLAMLSKSRSDSYEKYKNISLKVAQMVEGILYSPTVNSRQNETKALKELMGNDYKIFEMISAQLCFWEEYGDENSLGNKTEVIDEIYAVLDPEKLFSDLLKANNKYTVGYACRRLADFDAYDYLGEILELSKSKSRDVAYDAAMALSRYGYAEG
;
A
#
# COMPACT_ATOMS: atom_id res chain seq x y z
N MET A 1 -44.37 -34.54 -24.17
CA MET A 1 -43.00 -35.05 -24.39
C MET A 1 -41.97 -33.97 -24.73
N GLN A 2 -42.15 -33.12 -25.77
CA GLN A 2 -41.15 -32.07 -26.09
C GLN A 2 -40.96 -31.01 -24.98
N SER A 3 -42.04 -30.60 -24.30
CA SER A 3 -41.96 -29.58 -23.24
C SER A 3 -41.21 -30.09 -21.97
N GLU A 4 -41.28 -31.36 -21.68
CA GLU A 4 -40.62 -31.98 -20.52
C GLU A 4 -39.08 -32.02 -20.71
N TRP A 5 -38.63 -32.34 -21.93
CA TRP A 5 -37.21 -32.31 -22.27
C TRP A 5 -36.60 -30.89 -22.20
N ILE A 6 -37.36 -29.88 -22.61
CA ILE A 6 -36.91 -28.49 -22.53
C ILE A 6 -36.73 -28.07 -21.05
N ALA A 7 -37.66 -28.46 -20.18
CA ALA A 7 -37.56 -28.18 -18.75
C ALA A 7 -36.34 -28.87 -18.10
N VAL A 8 -36.08 -30.13 -18.45
CA VAL A 8 -34.91 -30.88 -17.94
C VAL A 8 -33.60 -30.23 -18.41
N ILE A 9 -33.48 -29.84 -19.67
CA ILE A 9 -32.29 -29.16 -20.19
C ILE A 9 -32.09 -27.84 -19.50
N ALA A 10 -33.17 -27.05 -19.29
CA ALA A 10 -33.06 -25.80 -18.58
C ALA A 10 -32.55 -25.94 -17.13
N ILE A 11 -33.04 -26.98 -16.43
CA ILE A 11 -32.56 -27.26 -15.05
C ILE A 11 -31.07 -27.63 -15.05
N ILE A 12 -30.64 -28.47 -16.01
CA ILE A 12 -29.21 -28.86 -16.12
C ILE A 12 -28.33 -27.64 -16.38
N ILE A 13 -28.76 -26.73 -17.28
CA ILE A 13 -28.02 -25.48 -17.56
C ILE A 13 -27.94 -24.60 -16.31
N CYS A 14 -29.06 -24.43 -15.59
CA CYS A 14 -29.08 -23.66 -14.35
C CYS A 14 -28.12 -24.22 -13.28
N LEU A 15 -28.14 -25.55 -13.09
CA LEU A 15 -27.25 -26.24 -12.14
C LEU A 15 -25.78 -26.08 -12.55
N PHE A 16 -25.47 -26.11 -13.84
CA PHE A 16 -24.12 -25.90 -14.36
C PHE A 16 -23.64 -24.49 -14.10
N ILE A 17 -24.49 -23.46 -14.35
CA ILE A 17 -24.17 -22.06 -14.08
C ILE A 17 -23.91 -21.85 -12.58
N LEU A 18 -24.79 -22.35 -11.72
CA LEU A 18 -24.63 -22.26 -10.26
C LEU A 18 -23.33 -22.94 -9.78
N GLY A 19 -22.97 -24.07 -10.39
CA GLY A 19 -21.72 -24.77 -10.11
C GLY A 19 -20.49 -23.93 -10.48
N LEU A 20 -20.52 -23.24 -11.63
CA LEU A 20 -19.44 -22.34 -12.06
C LEU A 20 -19.32 -21.12 -11.14
N GLU A 21 -20.43 -20.51 -10.75
CA GLU A 21 -20.44 -19.39 -9.79
C GLU A 21 -19.85 -19.80 -8.44
N TYR A 22 -20.23 -20.98 -7.93
CA TYR A 22 -19.69 -21.51 -6.68
C TYR A 22 -18.18 -21.74 -6.75
N LEU A 23 -17.69 -22.35 -7.84
CA LEU A 23 -16.25 -22.56 -8.07
C LEU A 23 -15.50 -21.23 -8.13
N TRP A 24 -16.07 -20.24 -8.82
CA TRP A 24 -15.47 -18.91 -8.91
C TRP A 24 -15.37 -18.20 -7.55
N LEU A 25 -16.46 -18.25 -6.75
CA LEU A 25 -16.47 -17.72 -5.39
C LEU A 25 -15.47 -18.45 -4.47
N ALA A 26 -15.35 -19.77 -4.59
CA ALA A 26 -14.38 -20.55 -3.83
C ALA A 26 -12.94 -20.19 -4.18
N MET A 27 -12.63 -19.98 -5.47
CA MET A 27 -11.32 -19.50 -5.93
C MET A 27 -11.00 -18.10 -5.40
N LEU A 28 -11.96 -17.16 -5.44
CA LEU A 28 -11.79 -15.81 -4.89
C LEU A 28 -11.57 -15.83 -3.37
N SER A 29 -12.32 -16.65 -2.64
CA SER A 29 -12.18 -16.81 -1.20
C SER A 29 -10.79 -17.33 -0.83
N LYS A 30 -10.32 -18.35 -1.52
CA LYS A 30 -8.98 -18.92 -1.32
C LYS A 30 -7.89 -17.88 -1.60
N SER A 31 -7.95 -17.18 -2.73
CA SER A 31 -6.98 -16.13 -3.08
C SER A 31 -6.92 -15.00 -2.05
N ARG A 32 -8.07 -14.61 -1.47
CA ARG A 32 -8.12 -13.62 -0.38
C ARG A 32 -7.50 -14.16 0.90
N SER A 33 -7.78 -15.40 1.26
CA SER A 33 -7.21 -16.06 2.44
C SER A 33 -5.70 -16.16 2.35
N ASP A 34 -5.17 -16.60 1.22
CA ASP A 34 -3.73 -16.73 0.99
C ASP A 34 -3.02 -15.36 1.06
N SER A 35 -3.64 -14.33 0.49
CA SER A 35 -3.13 -12.95 0.57
C SER A 35 -3.17 -12.41 2.00
N TYR A 36 -4.23 -12.67 2.74
CA TYR A 36 -4.36 -12.26 4.14
C TYR A 36 -3.29 -12.91 5.03
N GLU A 37 -3.11 -14.22 4.93
CA GLU A 37 -2.08 -14.97 5.66
C GLU A 37 -0.67 -14.45 5.34
N LYS A 38 -0.39 -14.21 4.06
CA LYS A 38 0.88 -13.63 3.61
C LYS A 38 1.16 -12.30 4.30
N TYR A 39 0.23 -11.35 4.21
CA TYR A 39 0.43 -10.02 4.79
C TYR A 39 0.41 -10.01 6.32
N LYS A 40 -0.34 -10.91 6.96
CA LYS A 40 -0.30 -11.11 8.41
C LYS A 40 1.09 -11.51 8.89
N ASN A 41 1.72 -12.49 8.23
CA ASN A 41 3.07 -12.94 8.58
C ASN A 41 4.11 -11.85 8.31
N ILE A 42 3.97 -11.09 7.22
CA ILE A 42 4.84 -9.96 6.92
C ILE A 42 4.69 -8.86 7.98
N SER A 43 3.46 -8.53 8.39
CA SER A 43 3.18 -7.51 9.40
C SER A 43 3.86 -7.84 10.75
N LEU A 44 3.81 -9.09 11.18
CA LEU A 44 4.52 -9.53 12.39
C LEU A 44 6.04 -9.36 12.24
N LYS A 45 6.58 -9.74 11.09
CA LYS A 45 8.01 -9.59 10.81
C LYS A 45 8.43 -8.11 10.76
N VAL A 46 7.62 -7.26 10.12
CA VAL A 46 7.84 -5.81 10.08
C VAL A 46 7.87 -5.23 11.49
N ALA A 47 6.89 -5.57 12.33
CA ALA A 47 6.83 -5.09 13.71
C ALA A 47 8.11 -5.46 14.50
N GLN A 48 8.56 -6.71 14.39
CA GLN A 48 9.78 -7.18 15.04
C GLN A 48 11.04 -6.46 14.51
N MET A 49 11.12 -6.23 13.19
CA MET A 49 12.27 -5.55 12.59
C MET A 49 12.30 -4.07 12.99
N VAL A 50 11.16 -3.37 12.94
CA VAL A 50 11.07 -1.96 13.37
C VAL A 50 11.45 -1.82 14.84
N GLU A 51 10.91 -2.66 15.71
CA GLU A 51 11.28 -2.69 17.11
C GLU A 51 12.80 -2.95 17.30
N GLY A 52 13.37 -3.93 16.59
CA GLY A 52 14.81 -4.21 16.62
C GLY A 52 15.65 -2.99 16.21
N ILE A 53 15.25 -2.28 15.14
CA ILE A 53 15.94 -1.07 14.68
C ILE A 53 15.92 0.03 15.75
N LEU A 54 14.73 0.28 16.33
CA LEU A 54 14.54 1.33 17.33
C LEU A 54 15.36 1.09 18.62
N TYR A 55 15.48 -0.16 19.03
CA TYR A 55 16.28 -0.53 20.22
C TYR A 55 17.74 -0.89 19.91
N SER A 56 18.16 -0.77 18.65
CA SER A 56 19.54 -1.13 18.27
C SER A 56 20.56 -0.16 18.89
N PRO A 57 21.59 -0.69 19.58
CA PRO A 57 22.50 0.13 20.38
C PRO A 57 23.50 0.95 19.53
N THR A 58 23.68 0.60 18.25
CA THR A 58 24.67 1.25 17.39
C THR A 58 24.09 1.68 16.05
N VAL A 59 24.61 2.82 15.53
CA VAL A 59 24.20 3.35 14.23
C VAL A 59 24.43 2.32 13.11
N ASN A 60 25.55 1.61 13.13
CA ASN A 60 25.86 0.61 12.10
C ASN A 60 24.89 -0.57 12.10
N SER A 61 24.46 -1.04 13.28
CA SER A 61 23.46 -2.10 13.40
C SER A 61 22.11 -1.61 12.84
N ARG A 62 21.67 -0.42 13.25
CA ARG A 62 20.44 0.19 12.73
C ARG A 62 20.43 0.28 11.20
N GLN A 63 21.52 0.77 10.61
CA GLN A 63 21.61 0.89 9.15
C GLN A 63 21.52 -0.46 8.43
N ASN A 64 22.13 -1.51 8.97
CA ASN A 64 22.05 -2.84 8.38
C ASN A 64 20.64 -3.43 8.48
N GLU A 65 19.99 -3.27 9.63
CA GLU A 65 18.61 -3.73 9.86
C GLU A 65 17.61 -2.93 9.01
N THR A 66 17.81 -1.61 8.84
CA THR A 66 16.98 -0.79 7.97
C THR A 66 17.14 -1.16 6.50
N LYS A 67 18.35 -1.52 6.06
CA LYS A 67 18.56 -2.08 4.71
C LYS A 67 17.81 -3.40 4.53
N ALA A 68 17.87 -4.30 5.51
CA ALA A 68 17.12 -5.55 5.46
C ALA A 68 15.60 -5.32 5.45
N LEU A 69 15.11 -4.28 6.15
CA LEU A 69 13.72 -3.84 6.10
C LEU A 69 13.34 -3.33 4.70
N LYS A 70 14.22 -2.53 4.05
CA LYS A 70 14.03 -2.09 2.66
C LYS A 70 14.01 -3.25 1.68
N GLU A 71 14.87 -4.24 1.85
CA GLU A 71 14.87 -5.46 1.03
C GLU A 71 13.57 -6.25 1.20
N LEU A 72 13.05 -6.37 2.43
CA LEU A 72 11.76 -7.00 2.70
C LEU A 72 10.61 -6.24 2.03
N MET A 73 10.64 -4.91 2.05
CA MET A 73 9.65 -4.04 1.41
C MET A 73 9.69 -4.18 -0.11
N GLY A 74 10.89 -4.20 -0.71
CA GLY A 74 11.05 -4.15 -2.17
C GLY A 74 10.29 -2.95 -2.75
N ASN A 75 9.42 -3.23 -3.73
CA ASN A 75 8.55 -2.22 -4.36
C ASN A 75 7.06 -2.39 -3.94
N ASP A 76 6.80 -3.13 -2.86
CA ASP A 76 5.43 -3.33 -2.37
C ASP A 76 5.03 -2.21 -1.39
N TYR A 77 4.27 -1.23 -1.90
CA TYR A 77 3.79 -0.11 -1.09
C TYR A 77 2.92 -0.55 0.10
N LYS A 78 2.28 -1.73 0.06
CA LYS A 78 1.50 -2.24 1.20
C LYS A 78 2.41 -2.61 2.37
N ILE A 79 3.61 -3.12 2.08
CA ILE A 79 4.61 -3.39 3.11
C ILE A 79 5.14 -2.07 3.66
N PHE A 80 5.38 -1.07 2.80
CA PHE A 80 5.72 0.28 3.24
C PHE A 80 4.68 0.85 4.21
N GLU A 81 3.38 0.71 3.91
CA GLU A 81 2.32 1.18 4.81
C GLU A 81 2.32 0.47 6.17
N MET A 82 2.65 -0.81 6.20
CA MET A 82 2.82 -1.54 7.45
C MET A 82 4.00 -1.00 8.27
N ILE A 83 5.11 -0.68 7.60
CA ILE A 83 6.28 -0.07 8.25
C ILE A 83 5.91 1.32 8.78
N SER A 84 5.32 2.16 7.95
CA SER A 84 4.88 3.52 8.33
C SER A 84 3.92 3.50 9.53
N ALA A 85 2.95 2.58 9.53
CA ALA A 85 2.03 2.42 10.67
C ALA A 85 2.75 2.01 11.96
N GLN A 86 3.76 1.15 11.89
CA GLN A 86 4.57 0.78 13.06
C GLN A 86 5.42 1.96 13.55
N LEU A 87 6.03 2.72 12.63
CA LEU A 87 6.80 3.91 13.00
C LEU A 87 5.94 4.97 13.68
N CYS A 88 4.76 5.28 13.12
CA CYS A 88 3.79 6.18 13.75
C CYS A 88 3.35 5.70 15.13
N PHE A 89 3.10 4.40 15.30
CA PHE A 89 2.78 3.83 16.61
C PHE A 89 3.90 4.07 17.63
N TRP A 90 5.15 3.83 17.26
CA TRP A 90 6.28 4.06 18.13
C TRP A 90 6.57 5.54 18.39
N GLU A 91 6.29 6.41 17.44
CA GLU A 91 6.36 7.87 17.61
C GLU A 91 5.36 8.35 18.66
N GLU A 92 4.14 7.84 18.62
CA GLU A 92 3.06 8.27 19.51
C GLU A 92 3.13 7.62 20.90
N TYR A 93 3.40 6.31 20.98
CA TYR A 93 3.26 5.51 22.21
C TYR A 93 4.58 4.98 22.78
N GLY A 94 5.68 5.12 22.07
CA GLY A 94 6.98 4.61 22.54
C GLY A 94 7.49 5.40 23.75
N ASP A 95 8.21 4.72 24.69
CA ASP A 95 8.76 5.35 25.87
C ASP A 95 9.92 6.30 25.52
N GLU A 96 9.76 7.60 25.86
CA GLU A 96 10.76 8.64 25.60
C GLU A 96 12.11 8.37 26.27
N ASN A 97 12.09 7.72 27.44
CA ASN A 97 13.31 7.45 28.21
C ASN A 97 14.15 6.31 27.63
N SER A 98 13.55 5.40 26.88
CA SER A 98 14.22 4.21 26.32
C SER A 98 14.77 4.42 24.90
N LEU A 99 14.25 5.37 24.13
CA LEU A 99 14.53 5.52 22.70
C LEU A 99 15.42 6.71 22.32
N GLY A 100 15.90 7.52 23.30
CA GLY A 100 16.72 8.69 23.00
C GLY A 100 16.02 9.64 22.01
N ASN A 101 16.67 9.99 20.90
CA ASN A 101 16.10 10.85 19.86
C ASN A 101 15.28 10.03 18.85
N LYS A 102 14.05 9.63 19.21
CA LYS A 102 13.14 8.80 18.39
C LYS A 102 12.93 9.37 16.98
N THR A 103 12.66 10.67 16.91
CA THR A 103 12.35 11.34 15.64
C THR A 103 13.52 11.21 14.67
N GLU A 104 14.75 11.39 15.16
CA GLU A 104 15.95 11.24 14.33
C GLU A 104 16.11 9.81 13.78
N VAL A 105 15.82 8.80 14.59
CA VAL A 105 15.88 7.40 14.13
C VAL A 105 14.78 7.09 13.10
N ILE A 106 13.60 7.62 13.29
CA ILE A 106 12.47 7.47 12.34
C ILE A 106 12.82 8.16 11.01
N ASP A 107 13.40 9.36 11.07
CA ASP A 107 13.86 10.08 9.89
C ASP A 107 14.97 9.32 9.15
N GLU A 108 15.94 8.73 9.88
CA GLU A 108 16.96 7.84 9.30
C GLU A 108 16.33 6.64 8.55
N ILE A 109 15.29 6.03 9.13
CA ILE A 109 14.57 4.91 8.51
C ILE A 109 13.89 5.38 7.22
N TYR A 110 13.14 6.49 7.25
CA TYR A 110 12.48 7.03 6.05
C TYR A 110 13.47 7.43 4.96
N ALA A 111 14.60 8.02 5.31
CA ALA A 111 15.65 8.35 4.35
C ALA A 111 16.21 7.11 3.63
N VAL A 112 16.32 5.97 4.31
CA VAL A 112 16.75 4.71 3.68
C VAL A 112 15.63 4.10 2.86
N LEU A 113 14.37 4.10 3.32
CA LEU A 113 13.23 3.51 2.61
C LEU A 113 12.92 4.23 1.31
N ASP A 114 13.16 5.55 1.25
CA ASP A 114 12.95 6.40 0.07
C ASP A 114 11.49 6.36 -0.45
N PRO A 115 10.54 6.85 0.37
CA PRO A 115 9.12 6.80 0.02
C PRO A 115 8.78 7.61 -1.23
N GLU A 116 9.47 8.71 -1.47
CA GLU A 116 9.24 9.56 -2.64
C GLU A 116 9.49 8.78 -3.94
N LYS A 117 10.60 8.05 -4.00
CA LYS A 117 10.91 7.20 -5.15
C LYS A 117 9.91 6.07 -5.30
N LEU A 118 9.53 5.40 -4.20
CA LEU A 118 8.53 4.34 -4.22
C LEU A 118 7.21 4.83 -4.84
N PHE A 119 6.70 5.96 -4.36
CA PHE A 119 5.41 6.49 -4.83
C PHE A 119 5.48 7.16 -6.19
N SER A 120 6.62 7.77 -6.57
CA SER A 120 6.79 8.30 -7.93
C SER A 120 6.77 7.20 -8.99
N ASP A 121 7.35 6.04 -8.71
CA ASP A 121 7.28 4.89 -9.61
C ASP A 121 5.82 4.40 -9.79
N LEU A 122 4.99 4.53 -8.76
CA LEU A 122 3.58 4.15 -8.81
C LEU A 122 2.69 5.13 -9.58
N LEU A 123 3.12 6.36 -9.85
CA LEU A 123 2.38 7.30 -10.72
C LEU A 123 2.21 6.74 -12.14
N LYS A 124 3.10 5.86 -12.57
CA LYS A 124 3.10 5.19 -13.90
C LYS A 124 2.37 3.84 -13.89
N ALA A 125 1.73 3.46 -12.80
CA ALA A 125 1.03 2.19 -12.69
C ALA A 125 -0.22 2.14 -13.60
N ASN A 126 -0.55 0.95 -14.11
CA ASN A 126 -1.75 0.75 -14.91
C ASN A 126 -3.05 0.86 -14.09
N ASN A 127 -2.98 0.68 -12.79
CA ASN A 127 -4.15 0.72 -11.91
C ASN A 127 -4.41 2.15 -11.43
N LYS A 128 -5.56 2.71 -11.84
CA LYS A 128 -5.98 4.08 -11.48
C LYS A 128 -6.02 4.34 -9.98
N TYR A 129 -6.41 3.35 -9.17
CA TYR A 129 -6.45 3.48 -7.71
C TYR A 129 -5.04 3.58 -7.11
N THR A 130 -4.08 2.85 -7.69
CA THR A 130 -2.68 2.93 -7.29
C THR A 130 -2.09 4.29 -7.65
N VAL A 131 -2.40 4.83 -8.83
CA VAL A 131 -1.96 6.17 -9.27
C VAL A 131 -2.52 7.26 -8.35
N GLY A 132 -3.83 7.27 -8.11
CA GLY A 132 -4.46 8.24 -7.21
C GLY A 132 -3.90 8.17 -5.78
N TYR A 133 -3.71 6.95 -5.29
CA TYR A 133 -3.07 6.72 -3.99
C TYR A 133 -1.65 7.30 -3.94
N ALA A 134 -0.82 7.06 -4.97
CA ALA A 134 0.53 7.59 -5.06
C ALA A 134 0.56 9.14 -5.05
N CYS A 135 -0.36 9.81 -5.76
CA CYS A 135 -0.48 11.27 -5.70
C CYS A 135 -0.67 11.77 -4.26
N ARG A 136 -1.58 11.16 -3.50
CA ARG A 136 -1.84 11.55 -2.11
C ARG A 136 -0.63 11.32 -1.21
N ARG A 137 0.05 10.16 -1.37
CA ARG A 137 1.22 9.83 -0.54
C ARG A 137 2.41 10.74 -0.83
N LEU A 138 2.65 11.11 -2.10
CA LEU A 138 3.69 12.09 -2.43
C LEU A 138 3.41 13.46 -1.77
N ALA A 139 2.14 13.87 -1.70
CA ALA A 139 1.78 15.09 -0.99
C ALA A 139 1.95 14.97 0.53
N ASP A 140 1.73 13.78 1.12
CA ASP A 140 1.96 13.53 2.55
C ASP A 140 3.47 13.63 2.91
N PHE A 141 4.37 13.38 1.96
CA PHE A 141 5.83 13.50 2.10
C PHE A 141 6.41 14.85 1.61
N ASP A 142 5.55 15.82 1.28
CA ASP A 142 5.97 17.11 0.73
C ASP A 142 6.90 17.01 -0.49
N ALA A 143 6.71 15.99 -1.32
CA ALA A 143 7.52 15.66 -2.48
C ALA A 143 7.27 16.62 -3.65
N TYR A 144 7.71 17.88 -3.51
CA TYR A 144 7.48 18.97 -4.47
C TYR A 144 8.06 18.72 -5.86
N ASP A 145 9.06 17.86 -5.99
CA ASP A 145 9.70 17.51 -7.27
C ASP A 145 8.71 16.85 -8.24
N TYR A 146 7.63 16.24 -7.70
CA TYR A 146 6.59 15.55 -8.50
C TYR A 146 5.34 16.40 -8.74
N LEU A 147 5.33 17.65 -8.31
CA LEU A 147 4.19 18.57 -8.46
C LEU A 147 3.72 18.68 -9.92
N GLY A 148 4.65 18.76 -10.87
CA GLY A 148 4.34 18.83 -12.31
C GLY A 148 3.62 17.60 -12.83
N GLU A 149 4.06 16.40 -12.42
CA GLU A 149 3.41 15.13 -12.81
C GLU A 149 2.01 15.02 -12.20
N ILE A 150 1.85 15.42 -10.94
CA ILE A 150 0.55 15.43 -10.24
C ILE A 150 -0.41 16.43 -10.90
N LEU A 151 0.09 17.60 -11.33
CA LEU A 151 -0.69 18.60 -12.06
C LEU A 151 -1.22 18.05 -13.40
N GLU A 152 -0.41 17.28 -14.13
CA GLU A 152 -0.88 16.63 -15.35
C GLU A 152 -1.92 15.54 -15.05
N LEU A 153 -1.77 14.80 -13.96
CA LEU A 153 -2.73 13.77 -13.53
C LEU A 153 -4.08 14.37 -13.09
N SER A 154 -4.11 15.62 -12.60
CA SER A 154 -5.37 16.32 -12.28
C SER A 154 -6.25 16.58 -13.52
N LYS A 155 -5.66 16.55 -14.72
CA LYS A 155 -6.35 16.66 -16.00
C LYS A 155 -6.73 15.30 -16.61
N SER A 156 -6.55 14.21 -15.86
CA SER A 156 -6.79 12.84 -16.32
C SER A 156 -8.26 12.63 -16.73
N LYS A 157 -8.49 11.82 -17.77
CA LYS A 157 -9.83 11.34 -18.14
C LYS A 157 -10.48 10.46 -17.07
N SER A 158 -9.70 9.84 -16.21
CA SER A 158 -10.19 9.09 -15.05
C SER A 158 -10.57 10.07 -13.94
N ARG A 159 -11.86 10.18 -13.63
CA ARG A 159 -12.36 11.07 -12.55
C ARG A 159 -11.70 10.76 -11.20
N ASP A 160 -11.46 9.49 -10.90
CA ASP A 160 -10.85 9.07 -9.64
C ASP A 160 -9.40 9.60 -9.53
N VAL A 161 -8.61 9.44 -10.61
CA VAL A 161 -7.21 9.93 -10.65
C VAL A 161 -7.19 11.46 -10.60
N ALA A 162 -8.04 12.13 -11.38
CA ALA A 162 -8.11 13.59 -11.39
C ALA A 162 -8.48 14.16 -10.00
N TYR A 163 -9.43 13.51 -9.31
CA TYR A 163 -9.83 13.89 -7.96
C TYR A 163 -8.69 13.73 -6.96
N ASP A 164 -8.05 12.55 -6.93
CA ASP A 164 -6.95 12.27 -6.01
C ASP A 164 -5.75 13.19 -6.25
N ALA A 165 -5.43 13.49 -7.52
CA ALA A 165 -4.38 14.43 -7.89
C ALA A 165 -4.73 15.86 -7.45
N ALA A 166 -5.98 16.32 -7.64
CA ALA A 166 -6.44 17.63 -7.17
C ALA A 166 -6.36 17.74 -5.63
N MET A 167 -6.74 16.68 -4.91
CA MET A 167 -6.59 16.62 -3.46
C MET A 167 -5.12 16.70 -3.02
N ALA A 168 -4.22 16.04 -3.74
CA ALA A 168 -2.78 16.14 -3.48
C ALA A 168 -2.27 17.58 -3.72
N LEU A 169 -2.65 18.21 -4.84
CA LEU A 169 -2.30 19.59 -5.14
C LEU A 169 -2.78 20.57 -4.07
N SER A 170 -3.99 20.37 -3.52
CA SER A 170 -4.50 21.22 -2.44
C SER A 170 -3.66 21.16 -1.17
N ARG A 171 -3.03 20.00 -0.88
CA ARG A 171 -2.10 19.85 0.27
C ARG A 171 -0.80 20.61 0.06
N TYR A 172 -0.29 20.65 -1.18
CA TYR A 172 0.85 21.51 -1.52
C TYR A 172 0.53 23.01 -1.49
N GLY A 173 -0.71 23.40 -1.20
CA GLY A 173 -1.15 24.81 -1.27
C GLY A 173 -1.28 25.34 -2.70
N TYR A 174 -1.28 24.44 -3.69
CA TYR A 174 -1.45 24.80 -5.10
C TYR A 174 -2.94 24.99 -5.38
N ALA A 175 -3.35 26.27 -5.54
CA ALA A 175 -4.69 26.62 -6.04
C ALA A 175 -4.51 27.29 -7.41
N GLU A 176 -4.92 26.62 -8.48
CA GLU A 176 -5.20 27.33 -9.74
C GLU A 176 -6.48 28.15 -9.54
N GLY A 177 -6.32 29.48 -9.54
CA GLY A 177 -7.41 30.43 -9.53
C GLY A 177 -8.23 30.41 -10.81
#